data_6518c0cb511e37d8758195d2620f056c
#
_entry.id   6518c0cb511e37d8758195d2620f056c
#
_cell.length_a   1.000
_cell.length_b   1.000
_cell.length_c   1.000
_cell.angle_alpha   90.00
_cell.angle_beta   90.00
_cell.angle_gamma   90.00
#
_symmetry.space_group_name_H-M   'P 1'
#
loop_
_entity.id
_entity.type
_entity.pdbx_description
1 polymer ?
#
loop_
_entity_poly.entity_id
_entity_poly.type
_entity_poly.pdbx_seq_one_letter_code
_entity_poly.pdbx_strand_id
1 'polypeptide(L)'
;MAILGIDEVGRGPLAGPLVVGAVILPEEKPEWVLELRDSKKLSAKKREKLSEMILAGALATGLGWVYPSELDEVGISEALRLATKQAVKSVQGLHVSFSQIVIDGKVNFLKGTALEKLVSTMPKADDLIKEVSAASIIAKVARDRYMVELAEKYPEYGFEKHVGYGTAKHMAAIREFGVTPEHRKSFEPIRSMVGFDMDGDGINDVVKNTTVIGMKGELAVCEYLEKMGHKIIARNYKTKLCEIDIVSILGDKIYFTEVKYRKSNYRGGGLLAITDKKKKQMEFAAKSFLKFKKQYSNYSPLLAVAEVSGEEFRVDEWFPLMV
;
A
#
# COMPACT_ATOMS: atom_id res chain seq x y z
N MET A 1 13.03 10.92 32.55
CA MET A 1 13.77 10.23 31.48
C MET A 1 13.14 10.61 30.13
N ALA A 2 13.91 11.15 29.20
CA ALA A 2 13.36 11.62 27.94
C ALA A 2 13.06 10.46 26.98
N ILE A 3 11.90 10.54 26.33
CA ILE A 3 11.43 9.60 25.29
C ILE A 3 11.57 10.27 23.93
N LEU A 4 12.14 9.55 22.98
CA LEU A 4 12.11 9.91 21.57
C LEU A 4 10.90 9.22 20.90
N GLY A 5 9.87 9.99 20.54
CA GLY A 5 8.70 9.50 19.80
C GLY A 5 8.93 9.56 18.29
N ILE A 6 8.52 8.53 17.57
CA ILE A 6 8.70 8.40 16.11
C ILE A 6 7.40 7.94 15.46
N ASP A 7 6.99 8.61 14.37
CA ASP A 7 5.86 8.21 13.52
C ASP A 7 6.13 8.54 12.04
N GLU A 8 5.45 7.82 11.12
CA GLU A 8 5.58 8.04 9.69
C GLU A 8 4.30 8.55 9.02
N VAL A 9 4.47 9.33 7.97
CA VAL A 9 3.40 9.84 7.09
C VAL A 9 3.75 9.61 5.63
N GLY A 10 2.73 9.30 4.83
CA GLY A 10 2.94 9.14 3.39
C GLY A 10 3.30 7.73 2.95
N ARG A 11 2.97 6.70 3.71
CA ARG A 11 3.23 5.29 3.36
C ARG A 11 2.40 4.80 2.18
N GLY A 12 1.12 5.17 2.09
CA GLY A 12 0.17 4.66 1.10
C GLY A 12 -0.11 5.51 -0.14
N PRO A 13 0.24 6.82 -0.22
CA PRO A 13 0.03 7.62 -1.42
C PRO A 13 0.79 7.11 -2.64
N LEU A 14 0.24 7.40 -3.84
CA LEU A 14 0.83 7.10 -5.14
C LEU A 14 1.85 8.15 -5.59
N ALA A 15 1.88 9.33 -4.93
CA ALA A 15 2.79 10.42 -5.24
C ALA A 15 3.28 11.12 -3.97
N GLY A 16 4.43 11.77 -4.09
CA GLY A 16 5.09 12.52 -3.04
C GLY A 16 5.90 11.65 -2.07
N PRO A 17 6.67 12.30 -1.18
CA PRO A 17 7.64 11.63 -0.32
C PRO A 17 7.00 10.83 0.82
N LEU A 18 7.78 9.89 1.36
CA LEU A 18 7.60 9.31 2.68
C LEU A 18 8.33 10.21 3.69
N VAL A 19 7.68 10.55 4.80
CA VAL A 19 8.25 11.41 5.84
C VAL A 19 8.12 10.74 7.19
N VAL A 20 9.20 10.73 7.96
CA VAL A 20 9.24 10.28 9.36
C VAL A 20 9.54 11.46 10.25
N GLY A 21 8.75 11.64 11.30
CA GLY A 21 9.00 12.60 12.38
C GLY A 21 9.64 11.91 13.58
N ALA A 22 10.47 12.66 14.29
CA ALA A 22 11.09 12.26 15.55
C ALA A 22 11.08 13.45 16.51
N VAL A 23 10.55 13.27 17.73
CA VAL A 23 10.38 14.39 18.71
C VAL A 23 10.75 13.94 20.11
N ILE A 24 11.46 14.81 20.83
CA ILE A 24 11.66 14.73 22.29
C ILE A 24 10.97 15.94 22.91
N LEU A 25 9.99 15.71 23.77
CA LEU A 25 9.31 16.76 24.51
C LEU A 25 10.03 17.07 25.83
N PRO A 26 9.88 18.30 26.39
CA PRO A 26 10.39 18.62 27.70
C PRO A 26 9.72 17.77 28.79
N GLU A 27 10.43 17.53 29.88
CA GLU A 27 9.94 16.74 31.02
C GLU A 27 8.77 17.45 31.72
N GLU A 28 8.90 18.75 31.97
CA GLU A 28 7.78 19.61 32.33
C GLU A 28 6.98 19.94 31.08
N LYS A 29 5.85 19.26 30.89
CA LYS A 29 5.05 19.37 29.67
C LYS A 29 4.22 20.68 29.68
N PRO A 30 4.44 21.58 28.71
CA PRO A 30 3.59 22.75 28.53
C PRO A 30 2.13 22.35 28.26
N GLU A 31 1.19 23.26 28.56
CA GLU A 31 -0.26 23.02 28.45
C GLU A 31 -0.67 22.50 27.05
N TRP A 32 -0.07 23.03 25.99
CA TRP A 32 -0.38 22.59 24.60
C TRP A 32 -0.10 21.11 24.33
N VAL A 33 0.78 20.47 25.12
CA VAL A 33 1.05 19.03 24.99
C VAL A 33 -0.19 18.18 25.29
N LEU A 34 -1.11 18.68 26.13
CA LEU A 34 -2.38 17.99 26.41
C LEU A 34 -3.27 17.89 25.18
N GLU A 35 -3.13 18.83 24.23
CA GLU A 35 -3.89 18.87 22.99
C GLU A 35 -3.37 17.89 21.89
N LEU A 36 -2.16 17.34 22.07
CA LEU A 36 -1.57 16.38 21.13
C LEU A 36 -2.34 15.06 21.12
N ARG A 37 -2.63 14.58 19.93
CA ARG A 37 -3.29 13.29 19.63
C ARG A 37 -3.03 12.92 18.19
N ASP A 38 -3.47 11.73 17.75
CA ASP A 38 -3.39 11.28 16.36
C ASP A 38 -3.70 12.44 15.38
N SER A 39 -2.76 12.71 14.49
CA SER A 39 -2.82 13.84 13.54
C SER A 39 -4.06 13.80 12.64
N LYS A 40 -4.61 12.61 12.37
CA LYS A 40 -5.82 12.42 11.55
C LYS A 40 -7.09 12.86 12.26
N LYS A 41 -7.07 12.94 13.60
CA LYS A 41 -8.19 13.42 14.43
C LYS A 41 -8.22 14.94 14.59
N LEU A 42 -7.23 15.64 14.06
CA LEU A 42 -7.09 17.09 14.13
C LEU A 42 -7.48 17.74 12.78
N SER A 43 -8.08 18.92 12.83
CA SER A 43 -8.26 19.75 11.62
C SER A 43 -6.91 20.25 11.11
N ALA A 44 -6.81 20.59 9.82
CA ALA A 44 -5.58 21.11 9.22
C ALA A 44 -5.06 22.34 9.97
N LYS A 45 -5.94 23.33 10.26
CA LYS A 45 -5.60 24.54 11.03
C LYS A 45 -5.06 24.22 12.43
N LYS A 46 -5.62 23.20 13.10
CA LYS A 46 -5.15 22.80 14.44
C LYS A 46 -3.79 22.11 14.36
N ARG A 47 -3.57 21.26 13.34
CA ARG A 47 -2.27 20.63 13.10
C ARG A 47 -1.17 21.66 12.84
N GLU A 48 -1.43 22.66 11.99
CA GLU A 48 -0.48 23.74 11.72
C GLU A 48 -0.09 24.46 13.02
N LYS A 49 -1.08 24.91 13.81
CA LYS A 49 -0.83 25.58 15.09
C LYS A 49 -0.01 24.71 16.04
N LEU A 50 -0.37 23.44 16.19
CA LEU A 50 0.36 22.52 17.07
C LEU A 50 1.76 22.21 16.54
N SER A 51 1.95 22.11 15.23
CA SER A 51 3.28 21.92 14.62
C SER A 51 4.22 23.10 14.97
N GLU A 52 3.73 24.33 14.87
CA GLU A 52 4.50 25.53 15.28
C GLU A 52 4.89 25.48 16.77
N MET A 53 3.94 25.11 17.64
CA MET A 53 4.20 24.97 19.08
C MET A 53 5.21 23.84 19.39
N ILE A 54 5.12 22.71 18.68
CA ILE A 54 6.08 21.59 18.81
C ILE A 54 7.47 22.04 18.39
N LEU A 55 7.58 22.67 17.22
CA LEU A 55 8.88 23.14 16.70
C LEU A 55 9.54 24.19 17.60
N ALA A 56 8.75 25.03 18.26
CA ALA A 56 9.25 26.05 19.19
C ALA A 56 9.54 25.52 20.60
N GLY A 57 8.81 24.50 21.07
CA GLY A 57 8.82 24.09 22.48
C GLY A 57 9.35 22.68 22.75
N ALA A 58 9.65 21.85 21.74
CA ALA A 58 10.28 20.56 21.92
C ALA A 58 11.78 20.71 22.24
N LEU A 59 12.34 19.77 23.00
CA LEU A 59 13.79 19.71 23.26
C LEU A 59 14.57 19.36 21.98
N ALA A 60 14.01 18.49 21.16
CA ALA A 60 14.58 18.14 19.87
C ALA A 60 13.49 17.69 18.90
N THR A 61 13.65 18.04 17.63
CA THR A 61 12.80 17.58 16.54
C THR A 61 13.67 17.13 15.37
N GLY A 62 13.22 16.14 14.61
CA GLY A 62 13.89 15.66 13.41
C GLY A 62 12.88 15.20 12.37
N LEU A 63 13.18 15.44 11.11
CA LEU A 63 12.44 14.91 9.97
C LEU A 63 13.38 14.09 9.09
N GLY A 64 12.90 12.96 8.61
CA GLY A 64 13.57 12.16 7.60
C GLY A 64 12.67 12.01 6.38
N TRP A 65 13.26 12.18 5.20
CA TRP A 65 12.56 12.24 3.92
C TRP A 65 13.10 11.18 2.97
N VAL A 66 12.21 10.43 2.32
CA VAL A 66 12.57 9.57 1.20
C VAL A 66 11.64 9.91 0.03
N TYR A 67 12.22 10.36 -1.07
CA TYR A 67 11.49 10.81 -2.25
C TYR A 67 11.08 9.63 -3.15
N PRO A 68 10.11 9.84 -4.07
CA PRO A 68 9.57 8.76 -4.89
C PRO A 68 10.61 7.94 -5.65
N SER A 69 11.63 8.58 -6.25
CA SER A 69 12.69 7.86 -6.97
C SER A 69 13.49 6.91 -6.08
N GLU A 70 13.92 7.40 -4.91
CA GLU A 70 14.65 6.59 -3.92
C GLU A 70 13.74 5.49 -3.34
N LEU A 71 12.46 5.82 -3.08
CA LEU A 71 11.49 4.85 -2.58
C LEU A 71 11.25 3.73 -3.61
N ASP A 72 11.17 4.06 -4.90
CA ASP A 72 11.03 3.09 -5.98
C ASP A 72 12.25 2.17 -6.09
N GLU A 73 13.45 2.70 -5.83
CA GLU A 73 14.70 1.95 -5.86
C GLU A 73 14.84 0.97 -4.69
N VAL A 74 14.62 1.45 -3.46
CA VAL A 74 14.89 0.65 -2.24
C VAL A 74 13.66 -0.10 -1.72
N GLY A 75 12.47 0.24 -2.17
CA GLY A 75 11.19 -0.27 -1.68
C GLY A 75 10.76 0.33 -0.34
N ILE A 76 9.46 0.19 -0.03
CA ILE A 76 8.82 0.88 1.11
C ILE A 76 9.45 0.55 2.48
N SER A 77 9.88 -0.69 2.69
CA SER A 77 10.43 -1.12 3.99
C SER A 77 11.80 -0.49 4.26
N GLU A 78 12.66 -0.44 3.26
CA GLU A 78 13.98 0.21 3.43
C GLU A 78 13.83 1.73 3.41
N ALA A 79 12.92 2.30 2.64
CA ALA A 79 12.57 3.71 2.69
C ALA A 79 12.17 4.16 4.11
N LEU A 80 11.35 3.37 4.82
CA LEU A 80 11.01 3.62 6.22
C LEU A 80 12.24 3.58 7.14
N ARG A 81 13.15 2.62 6.93
CA ARG A 81 14.42 2.55 7.69
C ARG A 81 15.30 3.77 7.45
N LEU A 82 15.46 4.17 6.19
CA LEU A 82 16.25 5.34 5.81
C LEU A 82 15.68 6.62 6.40
N ALA A 83 14.39 6.88 6.21
CA ALA A 83 13.72 8.05 6.78
C ALA A 83 13.80 8.06 8.31
N THR A 84 13.61 6.90 8.98
CA THR A 84 13.76 6.82 10.44
C THR A 84 15.17 7.15 10.89
N LYS A 85 16.21 6.61 10.23
CA LYS A 85 17.60 6.92 10.53
C LYS A 85 17.93 8.39 10.34
N GLN A 86 17.42 9.02 9.27
CA GLN A 86 17.61 10.46 9.01
C GLN A 86 16.97 11.32 10.11
N ALA A 87 15.71 11.02 10.50
CA ALA A 87 15.01 11.75 11.57
C ALA A 87 15.75 11.63 12.92
N VAL A 88 16.17 10.42 13.28
CA VAL A 88 16.93 10.17 14.51
C VAL A 88 18.29 10.85 14.48
N LYS A 89 19.01 10.81 13.36
CA LYS A 89 20.30 11.50 13.20
C LYS A 89 20.16 13.01 13.39
N SER A 90 19.08 13.62 12.90
CA SER A 90 18.78 15.04 13.10
C SER A 90 18.61 15.36 14.58
N VAL A 91 17.88 14.53 15.33
CA VAL A 91 17.72 14.69 16.80
C VAL A 91 19.04 14.51 17.55
N GLN A 92 19.83 13.49 17.19
CA GLN A 92 21.14 13.26 17.82
C GLN A 92 22.12 14.43 17.61
N GLY A 93 22.04 15.12 16.45
CA GLY A 93 22.84 16.31 16.16
C GLY A 93 22.56 17.49 17.10
N LEU A 94 21.44 17.48 17.81
CA LEU A 94 21.08 18.49 18.81
C LEU A 94 21.61 18.17 20.23
N HIS A 95 22.31 17.05 20.39
CA HIS A 95 22.93 16.60 21.65
C HIS A 95 21.95 16.45 22.84
N VAL A 96 20.68 16.20 22.56
CA VAL A 96 19.68 15.91 23.60
C VAL A 96 19.67 14.41 23.89
N SER A 97 19.89 14.05 25.17
CA SER A 97 19.90 12.65 25.62
C SER A 97 18.49 12.08 25.74
N PHE A 98 18.31 10.84 25.35
CA PHE A 98 17.09 10.05 25.57
C PHE A 98 17.43 8.62 25.99
N SER A 99 16.55 8.00 26.73
CA SER A 99 16.74 6.64 27.26
C SER A 99 15.81 5.59 26.64
N GLN A 100 14.81 6.05 25.90
CA GLN A 100 13.82 5.18 25.24
C GLN A 100 13.42 5.80 23.90
N ILE A 101 13.14 4.90 22.94
CA ILE A 101 12.55 5.26 21.62
C ILE A 101 11.22 4.53 21.52
N VAL A 102 10.15 5.25 21.19
CA VAL A 102 8.84 4.65 20.91
C VAL A 102 8.48 4.91 19.44
N ILE A 103 8.27 3.84 18.68
CA ILE A 103 7.88 3.89 17.26
C ILE A 103 6.42 3.44 17.16
N ASP A 104 5.58 4.20 16.43
CA ASP A 104 4.23 3.72 16.11
C ASP A 104 4.28 2.47 15.24
N GLY A 105 3.36 1.52 15.50
CA GLY A 105 3.26 0.30 14.75
C GLY A 105 3.95 -0.91 15.38
N LYS A 106 4.35 -1.89 14.55
CA LYS A 106 4.86 -3.20 14.99
C LYS A 106 6.32 -3.46 14.57
N VAL A 107 6.92 -2.56 13.81
CA VAL A 107 8.22 -2.79 13.17
C VAL A 107 9.28 -1.88 13.78
N ASN A 108 10.38 -2.49 14.21
CA ASN A 108 11.56 -1.75 14.66
C ASN A 108 12.43 -1.37 13.45
N PHE A 109 12.30 -0.15 12.96
CA PHE A 109 13.07 0.38 11.83
C PHE A 109 14.53 0.71 12.19
N LEU A 110 14.92 0.64 13.48
CA LEU A 110 16.29 0.83 13.95
C LEU A 110 16.99 -0.49 14.28
N LYS A 111 16.40 -1.63 13.91
CA LYS A 111 17.00 -2.95 14.07
C LYS A 111 18.38 -3.01 13.38
N GLY A 112 19.38 -3.59 14.04
CA GLY A 112 20.76 -3.65 13.56
C GLY A 112 21.58 -2.37 13.77
N THR A 113 21.03 -1.36 14.48
CA THR A 113 21.78 -0.16 14.90
C THR A 113 22.12 -0.21 16.39
N ALA A 114 23.02 0.68 16.83
CA ALA A 114 23.37 0.81 18.27
C ALA A 114 22.14 1.20 19.14
N LEU A 115 21.09 1.76 18.54
CA LEU A 115 19.87 2.20 19.22
C LEU A 115 18.81 1.10 19.35
N GLU A 116 19.00 -0.07 18.73
CA GLU A 116 18.02 -1.15 18.70
C GLU A 116 17.44 -1.51 20.07
N LYS A 117 18.31 -1.56 21.09
CA LYS A 117 17.93 -1.94 22.45
C LYS A 117 17.06 -0.90 23.18
N LEU A 118 17.04 0.34 22.69
CA LEU A 118 16.23 1.42 23.26
C LEU A 118 14.83 1.46 22.65
N VAL A 119 14.56 0.69 21.59
CA VAL A 119 13.33 0.77 20.82
C VAL A 119 12.24 -0.12 21.40
N SER A 120 11.09 0.49 21.64
CA SER A 120 9.80 -0.17 21.86
C SER A 120 8.86 0.17 20.69
N THR A 121 8.18 -0.82 20.12
CA THR A 121 7.16 -0.63 19.09
C THR A 121 5.79 -0.77 19.73
N MET A 122 4.87 0.15 19.41
CA MET A 122 3.53 0.15 19.99
C MET A 122 2.49 0.56 18.93
N PRO A 123 1.56 -0.33 18.58
CA PRO A 123 0.45 0.05 17.68
C PRO A 123 -0.42 1.14 18.30
N LYS A 124 -0.73 2.18 17.54
CA LYS A 124 -1.49 3.37 17.95
C LYS A 124 -0.77 4.19 19.04
N ALA A 125 0.54 4.21 19.03
CA ALA A 125 1.31 5.02 19.95
C ALA A 125 1.07 6.54 19.72
N ASP A 126 0.70 6.93 18.52
CA ASP A 126 0.28 8.28 18.13
C ASP A 126 -0.94 8.82 18.91
N ASP A 127 -1.77 7.93 19.50
CA ASP A 127 -2.86 8.30 20.41
C ASP A 127 -2.46 8.29 21.89
N LEU A 128 -1.44 7.52 22.25
CA LEU A 128 -1.13 7.19 23.65
C LEU A 128 0.10 7.93 24.18
N ILE A 129 1.10 8.16 23.33
CA ILE A 129 2.41 8.73 23.70
C ILE A 129 2.54 10.11 23.04
N LYS A 130 2.64 11.15 23.85
CA LYS A 130 2.66 12.55 23.36
C LYS A 130 3.82 12.85 22.43
N GLU A 131 4.98 12.26 22.66
CA GLU A 131 6.15 12.38 21.79
C GLU A 131 5.88 11.79 20.40
N VAL A 132 5.15 10.67 20.31
CA VAL A 132 4.75 10.04 19.05
C VAL A 132 3.65 10.85 18.36
N SER A 133 2.64 11.36 19.13
CA SER A 133 1.64 12.28 18.61
C SER A 133 2.29 13.54 18.01
N ALA A 134 3.31 14.10 18.68
CA ALA A 134 4.06 15.27 18.19
C ALA A 134 4.81 14.93 16.89
N ALA A 135 5.48 13.78 16.83
CA ALA A 135 6.19 13.30 15.64
C ALA A 135 5.23 13.13 14.44
N SER A 136 4.05 12.53 14.67
CA SER A 136 2.98 12.40 13.67
C SER A 136 2.55 13.77 13.11
N ILE A 137 2.34 14.76 13.98
CA ILE A 137 1.88 16.11 13.61
C ILE A 137 2.92 16.82 12.76
N ILE A 138 4.20 16.88 13.19
CA ILE A 138 5.23 17.59 12.41
C ILE A 138 5.49 16.93 11.06
N ALA A 139 5.52 15.60 11.01
CA ALA A 139 5.68 14.86 9.75
C ALA A 139 4.50 15.11 8.80
N LYS A 140 3.26 15.10 9.33
CA LYS A 140 2.05 15.36 8.55
C LYS A 140 2.02 16.77 7.99
N VAL A 141 2.31 17.79 8.80
CA VAL A 141 2.33 19.20 8.36
C VAL A 141 3.43 19.40 7.32
N ALA A 142 4.64 18.91 7.57
CA ALA A 142 5.75 19.06 6.64
C ALA A 142 5.44 18.42 5.28
N ARG A 143 4.87 17.20 5.29
CA ARG A 143 4.49 16.52 4.05
C ARG A 143 3.33 17.22 3.33
N ASP A 144 2.32 17.68 4.05
CA ASP A 144 1.17 18.36 3.44
C ASP A 144 1.60 19.67 2.77
N ARG A 145 2.50 20.45 3.39
CA ARG A 145 3.10 21.66 2.80
C ARG A 145 3.85 21.33 1.52
N TYR A 146 4.69 20.28 1.51
CA TYR A 146 5.36 19.81 0.30
C TYR A 146 4.36 19.47 -0.81
N MET A 147 3.25 18.82 -0.48
CA MET A 147 2.22 18.47 -1.48
C MET A 147 1.47 19.69 -2.03
N VAL A 148 1.34 20.78 -1.25
CA VAL A 148 0.81 22.05 -1.73
C VAL A 148 1.77 22.72 -2.70
N GLU A 149 3.07 22.80 -2.37
CA GLU A 149 4.11 23.31 -3.26
C GLU A 149 4.19 22.48 -4.56
N LEU A 150 4.02 21.16 -4.44
CA LEU A 150 3.99 20.27 -5.59
C LEU A 150 2.77 20.53 -6.50
N ALA A 151 1.64 20.93 -5.93
CA ALA A 151 0.44 21.28 -6.70
C ALA A 151 0.63 22.58 -7.53
N GLU A 152 1.48 23.51 -7.08
CA GLU A 152 1.85 24.68 -7.85
C GLU A 152 2.67 24.30 -9.10
N LYS A 153 3.53 23.28 -8.96
CA LYS A 153 4.38 22.76 -10.04
C LYS A 153 3.60 21.89 -11.05
N TYR A 154 2.60 21.16 -10.55
CA TYR A 154 1.78 20.22 -11.32
C TYR A 154 0.28 20.43 -11.04
N PRO A 155 -0.30 21.59 -11.45
CA PRO A 155 -1.66 21.98 -11.07
C PRO A 155 -2.74 21.02 -11.58
N GLU A 156 -2.49 20.32 -12.69
CA GLU A 156 -3.40 19.37 -13.31
C GLU A 156 -3.70 18.14 -12.45
N TYR A 157 -2.81 17.80 -11.49
CA TYR A 157 -3.00 16.62 -10.62
C TYR A 157 -3.82 16.94 -9.36
N GLY A 158 -3.85 18.19 -8.89
CA GLY A 158 -4.60 18.61 -7.70
C GLY A 158 -4.06 17.99 -6.39
N PHE A 159 -2.75 17.92 -6.26
CA PHE A 159 -2.06 17.29 -5.10
C PHE A 159 -2.44 17.92 -3.75
N GLU A 160 -2.79 19.19 -3.72
CA GLU A 160 -3.23 19.90 -2.51
C GLU A 160 -4.52 19.33 -1.90
N LYS A 161 -5.36 18.65 -2.71
CA LYS A 161 -6.65 18.11 -2.26
C LYS A 161 -6.56 16.71 -1.69
N HIS A 162 -5.72 15.87 -2.29
CA HIS A 162 -5.64 14.45 -1.94
C HIS A 162 -4.25 14.00 -1.50
N VAL A 163 -3.31 14.92 -1.39
CA VAL A 163 -1.94 14.70 -0.91
C VAL A 163 -1.26 13.44 -1.47
N GLY A 164 -1.50 13.20 -2.76
CA GLY A 164 -0.93 12.07 -3.52
C GLY A 164 -1.67 10.74 -3.40
N TYR A 165 -2.77 10.62 -2.65
CA TYR A 165 -3.57 9.39 -2.63
C TYR A 165 -4.29 9.14 -3.95
N GLY A 166 -4.48 7.85 -4.30
CA GLY A 166 -5.11 7.40 -5.54
C GLY A 166 -6.62 7.61 -5.58
N THR A 167 -7.08 8.85 -5.42
CA THR A 167 -8.48 9.23 -5.59
C THR A 167 -8.89 9.13 -7.06
N ALA A 168 -10.19 9.07 -7.33
CA ALA A 168 -10.71 9.03 -8.71
C ALA A 168 -10.18 10.21 -9.56
N LYS A 169 -10.07 11.43 -8.98
CA LYS A 169 -9.53 12.61 -9.66
C LYS A 169 -8.03 12.45 -9.96
N HIS A 170 -7.24 11.98 -9.00
CA HIS A 170 -5.82 11.73 -9.20
C HIS A 170 -5.58 10.67 -10.28
N MET A 171 -6.35 9.58 -10.25
CA MET A 171 -6.27 8.54 -11.27
C MET A 171 -6.70 9.02 -12.66
N ALA A 172 -7.66 9.93 -12.75
CA ALA A 172 -8.04 10.55 -14.01
C ALA A 172 -6.91 11.43 -14.57
N ALA A 173 -6.31 12.27 -13.72
CA ALA A 173 -5.17 13.10 -14.10
C ALA A 173 -3.97 12.26 -14.59
N ILE A 174 -3.65 11.14 -13.88
CA ILE A 174 -2.58 10.21 -14.31
C ILE A 174 -2.88 9.61 -15.70
N ARG A 175 -4.14 9.26 -16.02
CA ARG A 175 -4.51 8.72 -17.33
C ARG A 175 -4.42 9.77 -18.44
N GLU A 176 -4.72 11.01 -18.12
CA GLU A 176 -4.75 12.13 -19.08
C GLU A 176 -3.35 12.73 -19.32
N PHE A 177 -2.59 12.97 -18.25
CA PHE A 177 -1.31 13.69 -18.30
C PHE A 177 -0.08 12.78 -18.08
N GLY A 178 -0.30 11.48 -17.79
CA GLY A 178 0.77 10.54 -17.49
C GLY A 178 1.28 10.63 -16.04
N VAL A 179 2.46 10.06 -15.80
CA VAL A 179 3.13 10.11 -14.49
C VAL A 179 4.24 11.16 -14.48
N THR A 180 4.41 11.84 -13.36
CA THR A 180 5.53 12.76 -13.11
C THR A 180 6.64 12.05 -12.33
N PRO A 181 7.85 12.64 -12.16
CA PRO A 181 8.87 12.13 -11.27
C PRO A 181 8.45 11.99 -9.81
N GLU A 182 7.37 12.66 -9.42
CA GLU A 182 6.80 12.63 -8.07
C GLU A 182 5.88 11.44 -7.82
N HIS A 183 5.56 10.67 -8.87
CA HIS A 183 4.78 9.46 -8.74
C HIS A 183 5.66 8.26 -8.41
N ARG A 184 5.16 7.38 -7.53
CA ARG A 184 5.83 6.15 -7.11
C ARG A 184 5.54 5.05 -8.11
N LYS A 185 6.47 4.84 -9.03
CA LYS A 185 6.33 3.89 -10.14
C LYS A 185 6.23 2.43 -9.67
N SER A 186 6.79 2.13 -8.50
CA SER A 186 6.72 0.80 -7.89
C SER A 186 5.36 0.48 -7.25
N PHE A 187 4.45 1.47 -7.11
CA PHE A 187 3.15 1.31 -6.46
C PHE A 187 2.04 0.99 -7.46
N GLU A 188 1.19 0.02 -7.12
CA GLU A 188 -0.03 -0.20 -7.89
C GLU A 188 -1.07 0.91 -7.62
N PRO A 189 -1.81 1.35 -8.63
CA PRO A 189 -1.85 0.84 -10.01
C PRO A 189 -0.84 1.48 -10.99
N ILE A 190 -0.01 2.43 -10.55
CA ILE A 190 0.95 3.15 -11.41
C ILE A 190 1.93 2.17 -12.05
N ARG A 191 2.45 1.22 -11.27
CA ARG A 191 3.38 0.20 -11.75
C ARG A 191 2.88 -0.49 -13.01
N SER A 192 1.63 -0.96 -12.99
CA SER A 192 1.00 -1.61 -14.14
C SER A 192 0.78 -0.66 -15.33
N MET A 193 0.57 0.64 -15.07
CA MET A 193 0.34 1.64 -16.12
C MET A 193 1.62 2.02 -16.87
N VAL A 194 2.77 2.01 -16.19
CA VAL A 194 4.04 2.47 -16.77
C VAL A 194 5.00 1.34 -17.15
N GLY A 195 4.61 0.08 -16.89
CA GLY A 195 5.48 -1.09 -17.13
C GLY A 195 6.78 -1.04 -16.32
N PHE A 196 6.72 -0.54 -15.07
CA PHE A 196 7.90 -0.35 -14.24
C PHE A 196 8.43 -1.70 -13.75
N ASP A 197 9.52 -2.15 -14.34
CA ASP A 197 10.30 -3.29 -13.89
C ASP A 197 11.46 -2.79 -13.02
N MET A 198 11.54 -3.32 -11.81
CA MET A 198 12.70 -3.11 -10.93
C MET A 198 13.75 -4.17 -11.23
N ASP A 199 14.31 -4.14 -12.43
CA ASP A 199 15.46 -4.97 -12.80
C ASP A 199 16.75 -4.31 -12.30
N GLY A 200 17.18 -4.73 -11.12
CA GLY A 200 18.41 -4.33 -10.48
C GLY A 200 18.55 -5.02 -9.12
N ASP A 201 19.13 -6.21 -9.14
CA ASP A 201 19.79 -6.93 -8.05
C ASP A 201 19.18 -6.89 -6.64
N GLY A 202 18.60 -8.03 -6.26
CA GLY A 202 18.76 -8.62 -4.93
C GLY A 202 17.88 -8.08 -3.81
N ILE A 203 17.03 -8.94 -3.32
CA ILE A 203 16.27 -8.91 -2.07
C ILE A 203 14.84 -8.35 -2.22
N ASN A 204 14.01 -9.14 -2.82
CA ASN A 204 12.57 -9.33 -2.52
C ASN A 204 11.87 -10.24 -3.54
N ASP A 205 12.51 -11.32 -3.93
CA ASP A 205 11.97 -12.33 -4.88
C ASP A 205 10.65 -13.00 -4.42
N VAL A 206 10.29 -12.90 -3.16
CA VAL A 206 9.13 -13.63 -2.64
C VAL A 206 7.82 -12.85 -2.83
N VAL A 207 7.84 -11.50 -2.78
CA VAL A 207 6.61 -10.69 -2.93
C VAL A 207 6.40 -10.23 -4.37
N LYS A 208 7.48 -9.97 -5.13
CA LYS A 208 7.42 -9.61 -6.57
C LYS A 208 6.89 -10.76 -7.44
N ASN A 209 7.29 -11.99 -7.16
CA ASN A 209 6.91 -13.15 -7.95
C ASN A 209 5.41 -13.46 -7.89
N THR A 210 4.72 -13.26 -6.77
CA THR A 210 3.32 -13.67 -6.64
C THR A 210 2.34 -12.80 -7.42
N THR A 211 2.52 -11.48 -7.47
CA THR A 211 1.57 -10.59 -8.16
C THR A 211 1.77 -10.59 -9.67
N VAL A 212 3.02 -10.52 -10.14
CA VAL A 212 3.36 -10.60 -11.59
C VAL A 212 3.05 -11.98 -12.13
N ILE A 213 3.38 -13.02 -11.37
CA ILE A 213 3.04 -14.41 -11.68
C ILE A 213 1.53 -14.58 -11.75
N GLY A 214 0.77 -14.02 -10.79
CA GLY A 214 -0.69 -14.03 -10.82
C GLY A 214 -1.25 -13.38 -12.08
N MET A 215 -0.80 -12.16 -12.41
CA MET A 215 -1.24 -11.43 -13.61
C MET A 215 -0.89 -12.14 -14.93
N LYS A 216 0.32 -12.68 -15.05
CA LYS A 216 0.71 -13.47 -16.24
C LYS A 216 -0.10 -14.77 -16.35
N GLY A 217 -0.35 -15.42 -15.22
CA GLY A 217 -1.23 -16.58 -15.15
C GLY A 217 -2.66 -16.26 -15.58
N GLU A 218 -3.24 -15.16 -15.09
CA GLU A 218 -4.57 -14.70 -15.50
C GLU A 218 -4.65 -14.36 -16.99
N LEU A 219 -3.61 -13.71 -17.55
CA LEU A 219 -3.52 -13.42 -18.99
C LEU A 219 -3.49 -14.72 -19.81
N ALA A 220 -2.65 -15.67 -19.45
CA ALA A 220 -2.57 -16.96 -20.12
C ALA A 220 -3.92 -17.72 -20.09
N VAL A 221 -4.64 -17.65 -18.97
CA VAL A 221 -5.99 -18.22 -18.86
C VAL A 221 -7.00 -17.46 -19.72
N CYS A 222 -6.93 -16.13 -19.83
CA CYS A 222 -7.79 -15.38 -20.74
C CYS A 222 -7.58 -15.83 -22.19
N GLU A 223 -6.33 -15.88 -22.65
CA GLU A 223 -5.99 -16.32 -24.01
C GLU A 223 -6.44 -17.77 -24.27
N TYR A 224 -6.27 -18.65 -23.27
CA TYR A 224 -6.72 -20.03 -23.34
C TYR A 224 -8.25 -20.11 -23.50
N LEU A 225 -9.00 -19.38 -22.67
CA LEU A 225 -10.46 -19.36 -22.74
C LEU A 225 -10.97 -18.76 -24.06
N GLU A 226 -10.34 -17.69 -24.57
CA GLU A 226 -10.69 -17.10 -25.86
C GLU A 226 -10.47 -18.08 -27.01
N LYS A 227 -9.39 -18.86 -27.01
CA LYS A 227 -9.14 -19.96 -27.96
C LYS A 227 -10.19 -21.06 -27.87
N MET A 228 -10.78 -21.26 -26.69
CA MET A 228 -11.91 -22.19 -26.50
C MET A 228 -13.28 -21.59 -26.84
N GLY A 229 -13.31 -20.37 -27.36
CA GLY A 229 -14.53 -19.69 -27.78
C GLY A 229 -15.25 -18.91 -26.67
N HIS A 230 -14.66 -18.75 -25.49
CA HIS A 230 -15.20 -17.88 -24.46
C HIS A 230 -15.03 -16.41 -24.83
N LYS A 231 -16.02 -15.61 -24.46
CA LYS A 231 -15.91 -14.15 -24.45
C LYS A 231 -15.58 -13.68 -23.04
N ILE A 232 -14.41 -13.05 -22.84
CA ILE A 232 -14.04 -12.43 -21.55
C ILE A 232 -14.85 -11.15 -21.37
N ILE A 233 -15.55 -11.02 -20.23
CA ILE A 233 -16.44 -9.89 -19.94
C ILE A 233 -16.00 -9.07 -18.73
N ALA A 234 -15.17 -9.64 -17.83
CA ALA A 234 -14.54 -8.90 -16.74
C ALA A 234 -13.29 -9.64 -16.27
N ARG A 235 -12.36 -8.89 -15.71
CA ARG A 235 -11.17 -9.39 -15.00
C ARG A 235 -11.09 -8.69 -13.64
N ASN A 236 -10.55 -9.39 -12.64
CA ASN A 236 -10.31 -8.86 -11.30
C ASN A 236 -11.57 -8.21 -10.70
N TYR A 237 -12.73 -8.90 -10.80
CA TYR A 237 -13.99 -8.40 -10.27
C TYR A 237 -14.02 -8.47 -8.75
N LYS A 238 -13.98 -7.30 -8.11
CA LYS A 238 -13.90 -7.16 -6.65
C LYS A 238 -15.26 -6.99 -6.00
N THR A 239 -15.49 -7.73 -4.93
CA THR A 239 -16.57 -7.53 -3.97
C THR A 239 -16.00 -7.24 -2.59
N LYS A 240 -16.83 -6.93 -1.61
CA LYS A 240 -16.38 -6.76 -0.20
C LYS A 240 -15.79 -8.04 0.42
N LEU A 241 -16.07 -9.21 -0.12
CA LEU A 241 -15.71 -10.51 0.46
C LEU A 241 -14.73 -11.32 -0.39
N CYS A 242 -14.66 -11.05 -1.69
CA CYS A 242 -13.89 -11.86 -2.63
C CYS A 242 -13.58 -11.10 -3.91
N GLU A 243 -12.46 -11.46 -4.54
CA GLU A 243 -12.10 -11.11 -5.91
C GLU A 243 -12.28 -12.35 -6.79
N ILE A 244 -12.83 -12.15 -8.00
CA ILE A 244 -12.92 -13.16 -9.06
C ILE A 244 -11.93 -12.76 -10.14
N ASP A 245 -11.01 -13.65 -10.49
CA ASP A 245 -9.91 -13.32 -11.41
C ASP A 245 -10.42 -13.10 -12.84
N ILE A 246 -11.31 -13.99 -13.34
CA ILE A 246 -11.85 -13.90 -14.71
C ILE A 246 -13.34 -14.20 -14.72
N VAL A 247 -14.13 -13.37 -15.43
CA VAL A 247 -15.53 -13.66 -15.77
C VAL A 247 -15.65 -13.79 -17.27
N SER A 248 -16.16 -14.93 -17.76
CA SER A 248 -16.29 -15.22 -19.19
C SER A 248 -17.64 -15.85 -19.54
N ILE A 249 -18.02 -15.80 -20.82
CA ILE A 249 -19.27 -16.38 -21.34
C ILE A 249 -18.93 -17.37 -22.45
N LEU A 250 -19.60 -18.52 -22.42
CA LEU A 250 -19.64 -19.48 -23.52
C LEU A 250 -21.05 -20.05 -23.65
N GLY A 251 -21.68 -19.85 -24.80
CA GLY A 251 -23.09 -20.24 -25.02
C GLY A 251 -24.02 -19.51 -24.07
N ASP A 252 -24.85 -20.23 -23.33
CA ASP A 252 -25.82 -19.76 -22.33
C ASP A 252 -25.26 -19.70 -20.92
N LYS A 253 -23.96 -19.95 -20.74
CA LYS A 253 -23.28 -20.05 -19.45
C LYS A 253 -22.35 -18.87 -19.20
N ILE A 254 -22.29 -18.42 -17.93
CA ILE A 254 -21.34 -17.43 -17.44
C ILE A 254 -20.43 -18.09 -16.39
N TYR A 255 -19.12 -18.01 -16.59
CA TYR A 255 -18.12 -18.64 -15.78
C TYR A 255 -17.39 -17.64 -14.91
N PHE A 256 -17.24 -17.96 -13.63
CA PHE A 256 -16.50 -17.21 -12.63
C PHE A 256 -15.26 -18.02 -12.27
N THR A 257 -14.13 -17.69 -12.88
CA THR A 257 -12.90 -18.48 -12.82
C THR A 257 -11.93 -17.91 -11.79
N GLU A 258 -11.40 -18.76 -10.91
CA GLU A 258 -10.26 -18.53 -10.04
C GLU A 258 -9.01 -19.11 -10.68
N VAL A 259 -7.92 -18.36 -10.73
CA VAL A 259 -6.65 -18.78 -11.31
C VAL A 259 -5.67 -19.19 -10.21
N LYS A 260 -5.05 -20.37 -10.35
CA LYS A 260 -4.04 -20.88 -9.42
C LYS A 260 -2.74 -21.17 -10.15
N TYR A 261 -1.70 -20.43 -9.79
CA TYR A 261 -0.35 -20.65 -10.29
C TYR A 261 0.46 -21.59 -9.39
N ARG A 262 1.24 -22.50 -9.99
CA ARG A 262 2.18 -23.39 -9.29
C ARG A 262 3.55 -23.40 -9.95
N LYS A 263 4.60 -23.31 -9.15
CA LYS A 263 6.00 -23.27 -9.64
C LYS A 263 6.48 -24.59 -10.29
N SER A 264 5.89 -25.74 -9.97
CA SER A 264 6.35 -27.05 -10.43
C SER A 264 5.22 -27.91 -11.00
N ASN A 265 5.57 -28.70 -12.03
CA ASN A 265 4.71 -29.65 -12.73
C ASN A 265 4.37 -30.92 -11.91
N TYR A 266 4.32 -30.85 -10.58
CA TYR A 266 3.96 -32.03 -9.78
C TYR A 266 2.47 -32.34 -10.00
N ARG A 267 2.19 -33.38 -10.77
CA ARG A 267 0.85 -33.89 -11.07
C ARG A 267 0.20 -34.44 -9.80
N GLY A 268 -0.90 -33.83 -9.39
CA GLY A 268 -1.80 -34.41 -8.39
C GLY A 268 -2.38 -33.37 -7.45
N GLY A 269 -3.60 -32.92 -7.69
CA GLY A 269 -4.38 -32.22 -6.69
C GLY A 269 -5.13 -30.94 -7.07
N GLY A 270 -5.43 -30.69 -8.33
CA GLY A 270 -6.22 -29.51 -8.74
C GLY A 270 -7.58 -29.41 -8.06
N LEU A 271 -8.23 -30.51 -7.81
CA LEU A 271 -9.50 -30.56 -7.05
C LEU A 271 -9.37 -30.16 -5.56
N LEU A 272 -8.16 -30.22 -4.98
CA LEU A 272 -7.92 -29.88 -3.57
C LEU A 272 -7.58 -28.39 -3.35
N ALA A 273 -7.52 -27.59 -4.41
CA ALA A 273 -7.00 -26.21 -4.34
C ALA A 273 -8.04 -25.17 -3.91
N ILE A 274 -9.33 -25.46 -3.92
CA ILE A 274 -10.36 -24.54 -3.47
C ILE A 274 -11.01 -25.05 -2.20
N THR A 275 -10.80 -24.27 -1.12
CA THR A 275 -11.48 -24.54 0.16
C THR A 275 -12.98 -24.21 0.06
N ASP A 276 -13.82 -24.89 0.86
CA ASP A 276 -15.27 -24.57 0.97
C ASP A 276 -15.52 -23.11 1.28
N LYS A 277 -14.64 -22.49 2.06
CA LYS A 277 -14.70 -21.05 2.35
C LYS A 277 -14.53 -20.21 1.07
N LYS A 278 -13.56 -20.52 0.22
CA LYS A 278 -13.34 -19.80 -1.04
C LYS A 278 -14.49 -20.06 -2.03
N LYS A 279 -14.99 -21.30 -2.12
CA LYS A 279 -16.16 -21.63 -2.95
C LYS A 279 -17.37 -20.76 -2.58
N LYS A 280 -17.72 -20.67 -1.29
CA LYS A 280 -18.79 -19.80 -0.80
C LYS A 280 -18.57 -18.31 -1.12
N GLN A 281 -17.33 -17.84 -1.05
CA GLN A 281 -16.99 -16.46 -1.42
C GLN A 281 -17.19 -16.21 -2.91
N MET A 282 -16.77 -17.13 -3.77
CA MET A 282 -16.97 -17.07 -5.22
C MET A 282 -18.46 -17.11 -5.59
N GLU A 283 -19.26 -17.96 -4.93
CA GLU A 283 -20.73 -18.01 -5.11
C GLU A 283 -21.38 -16.66 -4.77
N PHE A 284 -20.94 -16.03 -3.67
CA PHE A 284 -21.43 -14.71 -3.29
C PHE A 284 -21.05 -13.65 -4.34
N ALA A 285 -19.81 -13.68 -4.82
CA ALA A 285 -19.33 -12.74 -5.84
C ALA A 285 -20.06 -12.93 -7.18
N ALA A 286 -20.34 -14.17 -7.59
CA ALA A 286 -21.12 -14.49 -8.79
C ALA A 286 -22.56 -13.97 -8.68
N LYS A 287 -23.24 -14.23 -7.57
CA LYS A 287 -24.58 -13.68 -7.29
C LYS A 287 -24.59 -12.16 -7.30
N SER A 288 -23.58 -11.54 -6.69
CA SER A 288 -23.39 -10.08 -6.68
C SER A 288 -23.22 -9.53 -8.11
N PHE A 289 -22.35 -10.16 -8.91
CA PHE A 289 -22.12 -9.77 -10.30
C PHE A 289 -23.43 -9.76 -11.11
N LEU A 290 -24.18 -10.85 -11.07
CA LEU A 290 -25.45 -10.98 -11.81
C LEU A 290 -26.52 -10.00 -11.32
N LYS A 291 -26.57 -9.71 -10.02
CA LYS A 291 -27.48 -8.72 -9.45
C LYS A 291 -27.20 -7.29 -9.97
N PHE A 292 -25.93 -6.90 -10.06
CA PHE A 292 -25.55 -5.55 -10.49
C PHE A 292 -25.40 -5.40 -12.01
N LYS A 293 -25.11 -6.49 -12.73
CA LYS A 293 -24.93 -6.53 -14.19
C LYS A 293 -26.12 -7.21 -14.86
N LYS A 294 -27.29 -6.57 -14.82
CA LYS A 294 -28.59 -7.12 -15.27
C LYS A 294 -28.57 -7.70 -16.68
N GLN A 295 -27.70 -7.20 -17.56
CA GLN A 295 -27.53 -7.71 -18.93
C GLN A 295 -27.06 -9.16 -19.00
N TYR A 296 -26.54 -9.70 -17.90
CA TYR A 296 -26.08 -11.10 -17.80
C TYR A 296 -27.00 -11.97 -16.94
N SER A 297 -28.16 -11.46 -16.50
CA SER A 297 -29.10 -12.18 -15.63
C SER A 297 -29.66 -13.47 -16.22
N ASN A 298 -29.68 -13.59 -17.55
CA ASN A 298 -30.21 -14.77 -18.26
C ASN A 298 -29.18 -15.89 -18.45
N TYR A 299 -27.92 -15.67 -18.07
CA TYR A 299 -26.88 -16.69 -18.16
C TYR A 299 -26.88 -17.60 -16.94
N SER A 300 -26.63 -18.89 -17.17
CA SER A 300 -26.47 -19.88 -16.10
C SER A 300 -25.08 -19.74 -15.46
N PRO A 301 -24.95 -19.37 -14.16
CA PRO A 301 -23.65 -19.15 -13.53
C PRO A 301 -22.97 -20.48 -13.18
N LEU A 302 -21.69 -20.56 -13.50
CA LEU A 302 -20.79 -21.65 -13.10
C LEU A 302 -19.51 -21.09 -12.47
N LEU A 303 -19.05 -21.72 -11.40
CA LEU A 303 -17.72 -21.47 -10.87
C LEU A 303 -16.71 -22.34 -11.63
N ALA A 304 -15.51 -21.84 -11.83
CA ALA A 304 -14.46 -22.58 -12.49
C ALA A 304 -13.10 -22.32 -11.83
N VAL A 305 -12.16 -23.23 -12.08
CA VAL A 305 -10.77 -23.11 -11.64
C VAL A 305 -9.86 -23.31 -12.86
N ALA A 306 -8.82 -22.51 -12.92
CA ALA A 306 -7.73 -22.68 -13.85
C ALA A 306 -6.42 -22.96 -13.10
N GLU A 307 -5.71 -24.00 -13.47
CA GLU A 307 -4.36 -24.27 -12.99
C GLU A 307 -3.35 -23.85 -14.06
N VAL A 308 -2.37 -23.08 -13.62
CA VAL A 308 -1.29 -22.55 -14.46
C VAL A 308 0.04 -22.94 -13.85
N SER A 309 0.98 -23.43 -14.64
CA SER A 309 2.30 -23.82 -14.15
C SER A 309 3.45 -23.38 -15.07
N GLY A 310 4.67 -23.44 -14.50
CA GLY A 310 5.91 -23.19 -15.22
C GLY A 310 6.18 -21.72 -15.51
N GLU A 311 7.38 -21.42 -15.99
CA GLU A 311 7.82 -20.05 -16.30
C GLU A 311 7.11 -19.45 -17.53
N GLU A 312 6.60 -20.31 -18.42
CA GLU A 312 5.82 -19.91 -19.60
C GLU A 312 4.32 -19.77 -19.33
N PHE A 313 3.88 -19.90 -18.08
CA PHE A 313 2.48 -19.78 -17.68
C PHE A 313 1.52 -20.67 -18.47
N ARG A 314 1.90 -21.92 -18.66
CA ARG A 314 1.05 -22.89 -19.36
C ARG A 314 -0.20 -23.18 -18.54
N VAL A 315 -1.38 -23.09 -19.18
CA VAL A 315 -2.63 -23.55 -18.58
C VAL A 315 -2.65 -25.06 -18.63
N ASP A 316 -2.49 -25.70 -17.49
CA ASP A 316 -2.47 -27.16 -17.38
C ASP A 316 -3.88 -27.72 -17.42
N GLU A 317 -4.83 -27.08 -16.74
CA GLU A 317 -6.20 -27.51 -16.66
C GLU A 317 -7.13 -26.32 -16.39
N TRP A 318 -8.31 -26.33 -16.98
CA TRP A 318 -9.43 -25.46 -16.64
C TRP A 318 -10.69 -26.30 -16.58
N PHE A 319 -11.43 -26.22 -15.48
CA PHE A 319 -12.64 -27.01 -15.30
C PHE A 319 -13.69 -26.26 -14.48
N PRO A 320 -14.99 -26.44 -14.84
CA PRO A 320 -16.09 -25.98 -14.01
C PRO A 320 -16.21 -26.83 -12.75
N LEU A 321 -16.46 -26.17 -11.62
CA LEU A 321 -16.76 -26.85 -10.37
C LEU A 321 -18.20 -27.38 -10.42
N MET A 322 -18.35 -28.68 -10.17
CA MET A 322 -19.69 -29.26 -9.99
C MET A 322 -20.33 -28.63 -8.74
N VAL A 323 -21.52 -28.09 -8.88
CA VAL A 323 -22.35 -27.53 -7.81
C VAL A 323 -23.12 -28.63 -7.13
#